data_d97e707046407f21ad2faba96929af87
#
_entry.id   d97e707046407f21ad2faba96929af87
#
_cell.length_a   1.000
_cell.length_b   1.000
_cell.length_c   1.000
_cell.angle_alpha   90.00
_cell.angle_beta   90.00
_cell.angle_gamma   90.00
#
_symmetry.space_group_name_H-M   'P 1'
#
loop_
_entity.id
_entity.type
_entity.pdbx_description
1 polymer ?
#
loop_
_entity_poly.entity_id
_entity_poly.type
_entity_poly.pdbx_seq_one_letter_code
_entity_poly.pdbx_strand_id
1 'polypeptide(L)'
;MQYLWRNQLGDVYSLGLGSAACLGAAAATMSGACSLTVGSFICTLVCTLICYFVTLKVSTRNLITFGILFGTFIGSLGTIVVTNAPSSELMKKYYLWGAANFNMEGVTGGDIAFSLILFAIGLAYALVSHKDLSLHMDSQIELSAARKALSLLMIMFLVTSAVSICGPIGFISLGVPNLSRTICRSKDIRAHYLISSAMGIGLLLVTFLVSKFVNFGIYLPISATMAIIALPLSALLFIKGGGQQEGKA
;
A
#
# COMPACT_ATOMS: atom_id res chain seq x y z
N MET A 1 -9.40 0.57 -1.37
CA MET A 1 -9.06 1.99 -1.27
C MET A 1 -9.79 2.81 -2.33
N GLN A 2 -9.45 2.68 -3.61
CA GLN A 2 -10.04 3.46 -4.72
C GLN A 2 -11.56 3.39 -4.78
N TYR A 3 -12.13 2.20 -4.55
CA TYR A 3 -13.59 2.01 -4.48
C TYR A 3 -14.23 2.68 -3.26
N LEU A 4 -13.56 2.66 -2.12
CA LEU A 4 -14.06 3.29 -0.88
C LEU A 4 -14.14 4.81 -1.00
N TRP A 5 -13.17 5.42 -1.67
CA TRP A 5 -13.08 6.88 -1.83
C TRP A 5 -13.62 7.40 -3.15
N ARG A 6 -14.17 6.53 -4.01
CA ARG A 6 -14.63 6.88 -5.36
C ARG A 6 -13.57 7.68 -6.14
N ASN A 7 -12.29 7.35 -5.91
CA ASN A 7 -11.18 8.07 -6.50
C ASN A 7 -10.06 7.13 -6.92
N GLN A 8 -9.69 7.20 -8.20
CA GLN A 8 -8.63 6.37 -8.78
C GLN A 8 -7.22 6.70 -8.24
N LEU A 9 -7.04 7.87 -7.65
CA LEU A 9 -5.80 8.28 -6.98
C LEU A 9 -5.72 7.80 -5.52
N GLY A 10 -6.76 7.13 -5.02
CA GLY A 10 -6.78 6.56 -3.66
C GLY A 10 -5.75 5.45 -3.51
N ASP A 11 -4.69 5.72 -2.77
CA ASP A 11 -3.57 4.84 -2.49
C ASP A 11 -3.34 4.69 -0.98
N VAL A 12 -2.67 3.61 -0.58
CA VAL A 12 -2.34 3.34 0.83
C VAL A 12 -1.40 4.39 1.40
N TYR A 13 -0.52 4.96 0.57
CA TYR A 13 0.36 6.05 0.97
C TYR A 13 -0.36 7.41 0.99
N SER A 14 -1.36 7.61 0.12
CA SER A 14 -2.14 8.85 0.08
C SER A 14 -3.03 9.07 1.32
N LEU A 15 -3.23 8.07 2.17
CA LEU A 15 -3.85 8.21 3.50
C LEU A 15 -2.86 8.07 4.66
N GLY A 16 -1.58 8.01 4.37
CA GLY A 16 -0.54 7.88 5.37
C GLY A 16 -0.43 6.49 6.01
N LEU A 17 -1.21 5.49 5.58
CA LEU A 17 -1.18 4.15 6.19
C LEU A 17 0.14 3.42 5.93
N GLY A 18 0.70 3.57 4.73
CA GLY A 18 2.03 3.04 4.42
C GLY A 18 3.12 3.70 5.26
N SER A 19 3.09 5.04 5.39
CA SER A 19 4.02 5.79 6.24
C SER A 19 3.88 5.40 7.72
N ALA A 20 2.65 5.13 8.18
CA ALA A 20 2.39 4.67 9.55
C ALA A 20 2.98 3.28 9.82
N ALA A 21 2.86 2.36 8.86
CA ALA A 21 3.49 1.05 8.96
C ALA A 21 5.02 1.18 9.05
N CYS A 22 5.62 2.07 8.25
CA CYS A 22 7.05 2.36 8.29
C CYS A 22 7.49 3.00 9.62
N LEU A 23 6.71 3.96 10.14
CA LEU A 23 7.00 4.56 11.46
C LEU A 23 6.97 3.51 12.56
N GLY A 24 5.96 2.64 12.57
CA GLY A 24 5.85 1.55 13.54
C GLY A 24 6.99 0.55 13.45
N ALA A 25 7.41 0.20 12.22
CA ALA A 25 8.58 -0.63 11.98
C ALA A 25 9.87 0.04 12.48
N ALA A 26 10.04 1.34 12.23
CA ALA A 26 11.17 2.12 12.73
C ALA A 26 11.22 2.12 14.26
N ALA A 27 10.10 2.47 14.91
CA ALA A 27 10.02 2.50 16.37
C ALA A 27 10.30 1.13 17.00
N ALA A 28 9.76 0.04 16.45
CA ALA A 28 10.01 -1.32 16.89
C ALA A 28 11.49 -1.71 16.73
N THR A 29 12.07 -1.44 15.57
CA THR A 29 13.49 -1.76 15.28
C THR A 29 14.44 -0.99 16.19
N MET A 30 14.17 0.30 16.45
CA MET A 30 15.06 1.16 17.25
C MET A 30 14.93 0.91 18.74
N SER A 31 13.73 0.59 19.24
CA SER A 31 13.49 0.33 20.66
C SER A 31 13.75 -1.11 21.08
N GLY A 32 13.64 -2.07 20.16
CA GLY A 32 13.66 -3.50 20.47
C GLY A 32 12.50 -3.98 21.35
N ALA A 33 11.49 -3.13 21.58
CA ALA A 33 10.41 -3.41 22.52
C ALA A 33 9.38 -4.44 21.99
N CYS A 34 9.24 -4.53 20.69
CA CYS A 34 8.31 -5.47 20.02
C CYS A 34 8.83 -5.86 18.63
N SER A 35 8.18 -6.85 18.02
CA SER A 35 8.51 -7.22 16.65
C SER A 35 8.13 -6.10 15.67
N LEU A 36 8.80 -6.07 14.53
CA LEU A 36 8.58 -5.12 13.46
C LEU A 36 7.10 -5.14 13.00
N THR A 37 6.51 -6.32 12.90
CA THR A 37 5.11 -6.49 12.49
C THR A 37 4.13 -5.92 13.51
N VAL A 38 4.36 -6.17 14.80
CA VAL A 38 3.52 -5.63 15.89
C VAL A 38 3.62 -4.10 15.94
N GLY A 39 4.84 -3.54 15.83
CA GLY A 39 5.02 -2.09 15.79
C GLY A 39 4.31 -1.44 14.60
N SER A 40 4.46 -2.02 13.40
CA SER A 40 3.74 -1.58 12.21
C SER A 40 2.23 -1.63 12.41
N PHE A 41 1.70 -2.71 13.00
CA PHE A 41 0.27 -2.88 13.27
C PHE A 41 -0.26 -1.80 14.21
N ILE A 42 0.40 -1.56 15.33
CA ILE A 42 -0.02 -0.55 16.33
C ILE A 42 -0.07 0.84 15.71
N CYS A 43 1.01 1.27 15.03
CA CYS A 43 1.04 2.60 14.40
C CYS A 43 -0.01 2.74 13.30
N THR A 44 -0.18 1.71 12.47
CA THR A 44 -1.19 1.74 11.41
C THR A 44 -2.60 1.77 11.97
N LEU A 45 -2.86 1.07 13.08
CA LEU A 45 -4.15 1.10 13.78
C LEU A 45 -4.49 2.51 14.28
N VAL A 46 -3.55 3.15 14.97
CA VAL A 46 -3.72 4.52 15.47
C VAL A 46 -4.00 5.49 14.32
N CYS A 47 -3.22 5.42 13.24
CA CYS A 47 -3.43 6.26 12.06
C CYS A 47 -4.76 5.97 11.35
N THR A 48 -5.20 4.70 11.30
CA THR A 48 -6.51 4.33 10.75
C THR A 48 -7.64 4.95 11.56
N LEU A 49 -7.55 4.94 12.89
CA LEU A 49 -8.55 5.60 13.75
C LEU A 49 -8.59 7.11 13.51
N ILE A 50 -7.43 7.77 13.40
CA ILE A 50 -7.37 9.21 13.08
C ILE A 50 -8.01 9.47 11.71
N CYS A 51 -7.64 8.72 10.68
CA CYS A 51 -8.23 8.83 9.35
C CYS A 51 -9.74 8.61 9.39
N TYR A 52 -10.24 7.63 10.14
CA TYR A 52 -11.67 7.39 10.28
C TYR A 52 -12.40 8.62 10.84
N PHE A 53 -11.93 9.19 11.94
CA PHE A 53 -12.56 10.40 12.51
C PHE A 53 -12.53 11.59 11.56
N VAL A 54 -11.47 11.75 10.80
CA VAL A 54 -11.38 12.80 9.77
C VAL A 54 -12.39 12.54 8.65
N THR A 55 -12.59 11.28 8.22
CA THR A 55 -13.55 10.94 7.15
C THR A 55 -15.00 11.27 7.50
N LEU A 56 -15.32 11.34 8.78
CA LEU A 56 -16.67 11.72 9.23
C LEU A 56 -16.97 13.21 9.07
N LYS A 57 -15.92 14.05 8.95
CA LYS A 57 -16.06 15.51 8.97
C LYS A 57 -15.61 16.20 7.69
N VAL A 58 -14.91 15.49 6.80
CA VAL A 58 -14.21 16.07 5.66
C VAL A 58 -14.71 15.44 4.35
N SER A 59 -14.87 16.27 3.31
CA SER A 59 -15.22 15.78 1.98
C SER A 59 -14.11 14.91 1.37
N THR A 60 -14.47 14.01 0.45
CA THR A 60 -13.54 13.06 -0.17
C THR A 60 -12.32 13.74 -0.83
N ARG A 61 -12.52 14.93 -1.45
CA ARG A 61 -11.41 15.69 -2.06
C ARG A 61 -10.40 16.15 -1.02
N ASN A 62 -10.90 16.78 0.05
CA ASN A 62 -10.05 17.30 1.13
C ASN A 62 -9.41 16.17 1.94
N LEU A 63 -10.05 14.99 1.98
CA LEU A 63 -9.51 13.83 2.65
C LEU A 63 -8.22 13.32 1.98
N ILE A 64 -8.14 13.31 0.66
CA ILE A 64 -6.92 12.92 -0.06
C ILE A 64 -5.79 13.92 0.24
N THR A 65 -6.09 15.23 0.19
CA THR A 65 -5.11 16.27 0.54
C THR A 65 -4.65 16.12 1.99
N PHE A 66 -5.60 15.92 2.92
CA PHE A 66 -5.27 15.62 4.31
C PHE A 66 -4.37 14.39 4.43
N GLY A 67 -4.71 13.31 3.74
CA GLY A 67 -3.96 12.05 3.79
C GLY A 67 -2.52 12.20 3.30
N ILE A 68 -2.29 12.97 2.22
CA ILE A 68 -0.94 13.26 1.72
C ILE A 68 -0.13 14.05 2.76
N LEU A 69 -0.71 15.11 3.31
CA LEU A 69 -0.06 15.93 4.35
C LEU A 69 0.20 15.10 5.62
N PHE A 70 -0.79 14.31 6.04
CA PHE A 70 -0.68 13.43 7.20
C PHE A 70 0.37 12.34 6.99
N GLY A 71 0.39 11.72 5.79
CA GLY A 71 1.42 10.74 5.42
C GLY A 71 2.82 11.32 5.41
N THR A 72 2.99 12.56 4.95
CA THR A 72 4.27 13.30 4.99
C THR A 72 4.68 13.58 6.43
N PHE A 73 3.74 14.02 7.28
CA PHE A 73 3.99 14.25 8.71
C PHE A 73 4.45 12.97 9.41
N ILE A 74 3.72 11.87 9.22
CA ILE A 74 4.09 10.56 9.79
C ILE A 74 5.45 10.07 9.28
N GLY A 75 5.73 10.25 7.98
CA GLY A 75 7.02 9.91 7.40
C GLY A 75 8.17 10.72 8.00
N SER A 76 7.93 12.01 8.29
CA SER A 76 8.92 12.88 8.98
C SER A 76 9.20 12.40 10.41
N LEU A 77 8.17 11.96 11.15
CA LEU A 77 8.37 11.34 12.46
C LEU A 77 9.20 10.05 12.35
N GLY A 78 8.95 9.24 11.33
CA GLY A 78 9.77 8.04 11.04
C GLY A 78 11.23 8.40 10.79
N THR A 79 11.50 9.45 10.02
CA THR A 79 12.86 9.95 9.78
C THR A 79 13.53 10.38 11.08
N ILE A 80 12.83 11.10 11.97
CA ILE A 80 13.36 11.51 13.29
C ILE A 80 13.74 10.27 14.12
N VAL A 81 12.89 9.25 14.16
CA VAL A 81 13.17 8.01 14.91
C VAL A 81 14.42 7.32 14.35
N VAL A 82 14.53 7.19 13.02
CA VAL A 82 15.65 6.49 12.37
C VAL A 82 16.96 7.26 12.50
N THR A 83 16.96 8.59 12.36
CA THR A 83 18.17 9.41 12.50
C THR A 83 18.72 9.45 13.92
N ASN A 84 17.87 9.19 14.92
CA ASN A 84 18.26 9.05 16.32
C ASN A 84 18.43 7.58 16.74
N ALA A 85 18.75 6.70 15.80
CA ALA A 85 18.95 5.28 16.09
C ALA A 85 20.08 5.07 17.11
N PRO A 86 19.93 4.12 18.06
CA PRO A 86 20.95 3.82 19.06
C PRO A 86 22.28 3.32 18.47
N SER A 87 22.25 2.76 17.24
CA SER A 87 23.45 2.32 16.54
C SER A 87 23.32 2.47 15.01
N SER A 88 24.45 2.66 14.35
CA SER A 88 24.51 2.69 12.86
C SER A 88 24.07 1.38 12.22
N GLU A 89 24.20 0.26 12.93
CA GLU A 89 23.78 -1.06 12.46
C GLU A 89 22.25 -1.14 12.37
N LEU A 90 21.54 -0.70 13.39
CA LEU A 90 20.06 -0.64 13.39
C LEU A 90 19.55 0.30 12.30
N MET A 91 20.21 1.45 12.12
CA MET A 91 19.89 2.38 11.04
C MET A 91 20.04 1.70 9.67
N LYS A 92 21.16 1.03 9.42
CA LYS A 92 21.42 0.29 8.18
C LYS A 92 20.40 -0.82 7.97
N LYS A 93 20.07 -1.59 8.99
CA LYS A 93 19.05 -2.65 8.95
C LYS A 93 17.68 -2.10 8.54
N TYR A 94 17.26 -0.99 9.13
CA TYR A 94 16.01 -0.34 8.76
C TYR A 94 16.01 0.16 7.31
N TYR A 95 17.09 0.79 6.84
CA TYR A 95 17.19 1.26 5.45
C TYR A 95 17.17 0.11 4.43
N LEU A 96 17.81 -1.01 4.73
CA LEU A 96 17.78 -2.20 3.87
C LEU A 96 16.36 -2.79 3.81
N TRP A 97 15.67 -2.86 4.94
CA TRP A 97 14.26 -3.27 4.97
C TRP A 97 13.37 -2.27 4.22
N GLY A 98 13.55 -0.97 4.44
CA GLY A 98 12.81 0.11 3.78
C GLY A 98 13.03 0.19 2.26
N ALA A 99 14.10 -0.37 1.77
CA ALA A 99 14.37 -0.53 0.34
C ALA A 99 13.60 -1.71 -0.30
N ALA A 100 12.72 -2.37 0.46
CA ALA A 100 11.97 -3.56 0.06
C ALA A 100 12.86 -4.70 -0.45
N ASN A 101 13.93 -4.98 0.29
CA ASN A 101 14.94 -5.95 -0.11
C ASN A 101 14.55 -7.42 0.13
N PHE A 102 13.35 -7.68 0.68
CA PHE A 102 12.94 -8.99 1.20
C PHE A 102 13.97 -9.60 2.16
N ASN A 103 14.71 -8.75 2.88
CA ASN A 103 15.61 -9.21 3.92
C ASN A 103 14.79 -9.54 5.17
N MET A 104 14.65 -10.83 5.44
CA MET A 104 13.88 -11.33 6.59
C MET A 104 14.70 -11.37 7.89
N GLU A 105 15.83 -10.68 7.97
CA GLU A 105 16.60 -10.61 9.22
C GLU A 105 15.77 -9.97 10.33
N GLY A 106 15.52 -10.77 11.36
CA GLY A 106 14.71 -10.37 12.52
C GLY A 106 13.20 -10.55 12.38
N VAL A 107 12.72 -11.11 11.25
CA VAL A 107 11.35 -11.58 11.10
C VAL A 107 11.23 -12.99 11.67
N THR A 108 10.37 -13.18 12.66
CA THR A 108 10.13 -14.46 13.27
C THR A 108 9.02 -15.25 12.56
N GLY A 109 8.96 -16.56 12.76
CA GLY A 109 7.82 -17.36 12.27
C GLY A 109 6.46 -16.86 12.79
N GLY A 110 6.44 -16.29 13.98
CA GLY A 110 5.25 -15.65 14.56
C GLY A 110 4.82 -14.40 13.79
N ASP A 111 5.76 -13.58 13.34
CA ASP A 111 5.48 -12.38 12.52
C ASP A 111 4.87 -12.76 11.17
N ILE A 112 5.40 -13.81 10.54
CA ILE A 112 4.86 -14.33 9.28
C ILE A 112 3.43 -14.86 9.49
N ALA A 113 3.21 -15.66 10.53
CA ALA A 113 1.88 -16.19 10.84
C ALA A 113 0.89 -15.07 11.13
N PHE A 114 1.27 -14.06 11.93
CA PHE A 114 0.43 -12.91 12.23
C PHE A 114 0.07 -12.12 10.97
N SER A 115 1.05 -11.85 10.10
CA SER A 115 0.81 -11.16 8.83
C SER A 115 -0.09 -11.95 7.89
N LEU A 116 0.07 -13.27 7.81
CA LEU A 116 -0.80 -14.14 6.99
C LEU A 116 -2.25 -14.15 7.52
N ILE A 117 -2.45 -14.11 8.84
CA ILE A 117 -3.79 -14.01 9.44
C ILE A 117 -4.43 -12.66 9.07
N LEU A 118 -3.71 -11.54 9.21
CA LEU A 118 -4.20 -10.22 8.82
C LEU A 118 -4.55 -10.18 7.33
N PHE A 119 -3.68 -10.73 6.47
CA PHE A 119 -3.91 -10.82 5.04
C PHE A 119 -5.17 -11.62 4.72
N ALA A 120 -5.33 -12.81 5.33
CA ALA A 120 -6.48 -13.68 5.09
C ALA A 120 -7.81 -13.01 5.51
N ILE A 121 -7.84 -12.32 6.66
CA ILE A 121 -9.02 -11.58 7.13
C ILE A 121 -9.35 -10.44 6.16
N GLY A 122 -8.36 -9.63 5.78
CA GLY A 122 -8.55 -8.50 4.85
C GLY A 122 -9.01 -8.95 3.46
N LEU A 123 -8.44 -10.04 2.94
CA LEU A 123 -8.82 -10.64 1.66
C LEU A 123 -10.24 -11.20 1.70
N ALA A 124 -10.60 -11.95 2.75
CA ALA A 124 -11.94 -12.50 2.92
C ALA A 124 -12.99 -11.36 2.93
N TYR A 125 -12.73 -10.29 3.66
CA TYR A 125 -13.60 -9.12 3.65
C TYR A 125 -13.73 -8.50 2.25
N ALA A 126 -12.62 -8.31 1.53
CA ALA A 126 -12.64 -7.75 0.18
C ALA A 126 -13.48 -8.60 -0.78
N LEU A 127 -13.39 -9.94 -0.67
CA LEU A 127 -14.17 -10.88 -1.47
C LEU A 127 -15.66 -10.89 -1.12
N VAL A 128 -16.03 -10.67 0.14
CA VAL A 128 -17.43 -10.59 0.57
C VAL A 128 -18.05 -9.23 0.21
N SER A 129 -17.32 -8.13 0.44
CA SER A 129 -17.85 -6.76 0.30
C SER A 129 -17.77 -6.21 -1.12
N HIS A 130 -17.36 -7.00 -2.12
CA HIS A 130 -17.12 -6.52 -3.49
C HIS A 130 -18.37 -5.89 -4.13
N LYS A 131 -19.57 -6.42 -3.89
CA LYS A 131 -20.83 -5.88 -4.46
C LYS A 131 -21.16 -4.51 -3.88
N ASP A 132 -21.10 -4.37 -2.56
CA ASP A 132 -21.39 -3.11 -1.88
C ASP A 132 -20.40 -2.01 -2.29
N LEU A 133 -19.11 -2.37 -2.41
CA LEU A 133 -18.07 -1.45 -2.85
C LEU A 133 -18.23 -1.04 -4.34
N SER A 134 -18.70 -1.96 -5.20
CA SER A 134 -19.01 -1.63 -6.60
C SER A 134 -20.16 -0.63 -6.69
N LEU A 135 -21.28 -0.93 -6.03
CA LEU A 135 -22.45 -0.06 -6.00
C LEU A 135 -22.12 1.31 -5.39
N HIS A 136 -21.24 1.35 -4.37
CA HIS A 136 -20.76 2.59 -3.81
C HIS A 136 -19.92 3.39 -4.80
N MET A 137 -19.00 2.76 -5.53
CA MET A 137 -18.17 3.42 -6.55
C MET A 137 -19.02 4.05 -7.64
N ASP A 138 -20.08 3.35 -8.09
CA ASP A 138 -21.02 3.80 -9.12
C ASP A 138 -22.05 4.83 -8.59
N SER A 139 -21.88 5.31 -7.36
CA SER A 139 -22.76 6.28 -6.70
C SER A 139 -24.22 5.82 -6.52
N GLN A 140 -24.47 4.53 -6.61
CA GLN A 140 -25.83 3.96 -6.45
C GLN A 140 -26.23 3.85 -4.98
N ILE A 141 -25.25 3.64 -4.08
CA ILE A 141 -25.47 3.58 -2.63
C ILE A 141 -24.42 4.38 -1.87
N GLU A 142 -24.78 4.89 -0.69
CA GLU A 142 -23.84 5.42 0.27
C GLU A 142 -23.53 4.37 1.34
N LEU A 143 -22.24 4.13 1.58
CA LEU A 143 -21.81 3.24 2.66
C LEU A 143 -22.09 3.90 4.02
N SER A 144 -22.67 3.13 4.95
CA SER A 144 -22.84 3.57 6.34
C SER A 144 -21.48 3.84 7.00
N ALA A 145 -21.46 4.70 8.04
CA ALA A 145 -20.23 5.00 8.78
C ALA A 145 -19.53 3.74 9.31
N ALA A 146 -20.29 2.77 9.80
CA ALA A 146 -19.76 1.49 10.27
C ALA A 146 -19.09 0.68 9.15
N ARG A 147 -19.67 0.63 7.94
CA ARG A 147 -19.07 -0.04 6.78
C ARG A 147 -17.82 0.68 6.29
N LYS A 148 -17.79 2.01 6.33
CA LYS A 148 -16.58 2.80 6.01
C LYS A 148 -15.46 2.49 7.01
N ALA A 149 -15.77 2.47 8.31
CA ALA A 149 -14.82 2.11 9.36
C ALA A 149 -14.27 0.69 9.18
N LEU A 150 -15.15 -0.28 8.95
CA LEU A 150 -14.75 -1.68 8.74
C LEU A 150 -13.88 -1.83 7.49
N SER A 151 -14.22 -1.15 6.40
CA SER A 151 -13.40 -1.16 5.17
C SER A 151 -12.01 -0.57 5.40
N LEU A 152 -11.89 0.52 6.16
CA LEU A 152 -10.60 1.11 6.53
C LEU A 152 -9.77 0.16 7.39
N LEU A 153 -10.39 -0.49 8.38
CA LEU A 153 -9.73 -1.48 9.23
C LEU A 153 -9.18 -2.66 8.40
N MET A 154 -9.97 -3.16 7.44
CA MET A 154 -9.53 -4.25 6.58
C MET A 154 -8.42 -3.83 5.61
N ILE A 155 -8.46 -2.61 5.10
CA ILE A 155 -7.35 -2.03 4.31
C ILE A 155 -6.09 -1.93 5.18
N MET A 156 -6.20 -1.50 6.43
CA MET A 156 -5.09 -1.47 7.38
C MET A 156 -4.47 -2.87 7.56
N PHE A 157 -5.28 -3.92 7.71
CA PHE A 157 -4.79 -5.29 7.84
C PHE A 157 -3.96 -5.71 6.61
N LEU A 158 -4.46 -5.44 5.40
CA LEU A 158 -3.74 -5.73 4.16
C LEU A 158 -2.44 -4.93 4.03
N VAL A 159 -2.45 -3.65 4.40
CA VAL A 159 -1.25 -2.79 4.35
C VAL A 159 -0.21 -3.28 5.34
N THR A 160 -0.61 -3.49 6.60
CA THR A 160 0.31 -3.97 7.64
C THR A 160 0.91 -5.32 7.28
N SER A 161 0.08 -6.26 6.80
CA SER A 161 0.56 -7.59 6.41
C SER A 161 1.64 -7.54 5.31
N ALA A 162 1.47 -6.67 4.33
CA ALA A 162 2.42 -6.53 3.22
C ALA A 162 3.67 -5.74 3.64
N VAL A 163 3.49 -4.53 4.21
CA VAL A 163 4.60 -3.62 4.50
C VAL A 163 5.51 -4.15 5.60
N SER A 164 4.97 -4.80 6.63
CA SER A 164 5.79 -5.28 7.75
C SER A 164 6.79 -6.37 7.34
N ILE A 165 6.46 -7.21 6.36
CA ILE A 165 7.34 -8.28 5.89
C ILE A 165 8.22 -7.81 4.73
N CYS A 166 7.60 -7.19 3.72
CA CYS A 166 8.27 -6.87 2.46
C CYS A 166 8.93 -5.50 2.44
N GLY A 167 8.64 -4.65 3.44
CA GLY A 167 8.94 -3.23 3.38
C GLY A 167 7.98 -2.45 2.47
N PRO A 168 8.12 -1.12 2.40
CA PRO A 168 7.27 -0.28 1.58
C PRO A 168 7.61 -0.43 0.09
N ILE A 169 6.67 -0.94 -0.72
CA ILE A 169 6.82 -1.03 -2.17
C ILE A 169 5.89 -0.01 -2.81
N GLY A 170 6.46 1.06 -3.33
CA GLY A 170 5.72 2.08 -4.07
C GLY A 170 5.16 1.57 -5.39
N PHE A 171 4.27 2.35 -6.00
CA PHE A 171 3.68 2.13 -7.30
C PHE A 171 2.63 1.01 -7.40
N ILE A 172 2.80 -0.14 -6.73
CA ILE A 172 1.88 -1.28 -6.88
C ILE A 172 0.44 -0.89 -6.55
N SER A 173 0.23 -0.25 -5.42
CA SER A 173 -1.10 0.09 -4.91
C SER A 173 -1.84 1.15 -5.74
N LEU A 174 -1.11 2.03 -6.43
CA LEU A 174 -1.67 3.05 -7.31
C LEU A 174 -1.66 2.61 -8.78
N GLY A 175 -0.51 2.15 -9.26
CA GLY A 175 -0.27 1.88 -10.68
C GLY A 175 -1.03 0.66 -11.16
N VAL A 176 -0.90 -0.48 -10.48
CA VAL A 176 -1.46 -1.75 -10.93
C VAL A 176 -2.99 -1.73 -11.06
N PRO A 177 -3.80 -1.22 -10.11
CA PRO A 177 -5.25 -1.13 -10.29
C PRO A 177 -5.65 -0.21 -11.45
N ASN A 178 -4.93 0.88 -11.69
CA ASN A 178 -5.22 1.78 -12.80
C ASN A 178 -4.85 1.13 -14.16
N LEU A 179 -3.73 0.41 -14.23
CA LEU A 179 -3.35 -0.38 -15.39
C LEU A 179 -4.36 -1.48 -15.67
N SER A 180 -4.84 -2.18 -14.64
CA SER A 180 -5.83 -3.25 -14.80
C SER A 180 -7.15 -2.73 -15.39
N ARG A 181 -7.58 -1.52 -15.04
CA ARG A 181 -8.76 -0.87 -15.62
C ARG A 181 -8.57 -0.50 -17.09
N THR A 182 -7.38 -0.09 -17.48
CA THR A 182 -7.05 0.24 -18.86
C THR A 182 -7.07 -1.00 -19.75
N ILE A 183 -6.64 -2.14 -19.23
CA ILE A 183 -6.58 -3.42 -19.95
C ILE A 183 -7.93 -4.15 -19.90
N CYS A 184 -8.54 -4.21 -18.70
CA CYS A 184 -9.80 -4.91 -18.49
C CYS A 184 -10.96 -3.90 -18.45
N ARG A 185 -11.77 -3.91 -19.49
CA ARG A 185 -12.98 -3.07 -19.60
C ARG A 185 -14.20 -3.66 -18.86
N SER A 186 -14.03 -4.72 -18.08
CA SER A 186 -15.13 -5.33 -17.33
C SER A 186 -15.60 -4.37 -16.22
N LYS A 187 -16.91 -4.33 -16.02
CA LYS A 187 -17.53 -3.63 -14.88
C LYS A 187 -17.52 -4.49 -13.59
N ASP A 188 -17.16 -5.77 -13.70
CA ASP A 188 -17.13 -6.67 -12.55
C ASP A 188 -15.88 -6.41 -11.69
N ILE A 189 -16.11 -5.98 -10.45
CA ILE A 189 -15.06 -5.71 -9.47
C ILE A 189 -14.21 -6.96 -9.13
N ARG A 190 -14.80 -8.17 -9.22
CA ARG A 190 -14.06 -9.43 -8.99
C ARG A 190 -13.02 -9.64 -10.08
N ALA A 191 -13.38 -9.38 -11.33
CA ALA A 191 -12.44 -9.45 -12.44
C ALA A 191 -11.29 -8.45 -12.24
N HIS A 192 -11.59 -7.22 -11.77
CA HIS A 192 -10.56 -6.24 -11.43
C HIS A 192 -9.66 -6.70 -10.29
N TYR A 193 -10.19 -7.33 -9.24
CA TYR A 193 -9.37 -7.87 -8.15
C TYR A 193 -8.42 -8.95 -8.66
N LEU A 194 -8.92 -9.90 -9.44
CA LEU A 194 -8.11 -11.00 -9.97
C LEU A 194 -7.03 -10.49 -10.92
N ILE A 195 -7.40 -9.62 -11.86
CA ILE A 195 -6.48 -9.09 -12.87
C ILE A 195 -5.43 -8.19 -12.20
N SER A 196 -5.84 -7.29 -11.30
CA SER A 196 -4.89 -6.46 -10.55
C SER A 196 -3.94 -7.31 -9.70
N SER A 197 -4.43 -8.36 -9.04
CA SER A 197 -3.59 -9.26 -8.26
C SER A 197 -2.59 -10.00 -9.15
N ALA A 198 -3.04 -10.56 -10.27
CA ALA A 198 -2.17 -11.26 -11.22
C ALA A 198 -1.11 -10.32 -11.81
N MET A 199 -1.51 -9.11 -12.21
CA MET A 199 -0.58 -8.08 -12.71
C MET A 199 0.41 -7.64 -11.63
N GLY A 200 -0.05 -7.44 -10.39
CA GLY A 200 0.83 -7.07 -9.27
C GLY A 200 1.87 -8.15 -8.98
N ILE A 201 1.45 -9.42 -8.93
CA ILE A 201 2.35 -10.55 -8.76
C ILE A 201 3.35 -10.64 -9.93
N GLY A 202 2.87 -10.54 -11.16
CA GLY A 202 3.74 -10.59 -12.35
C GLY A 202 4.77 -9.46 -12.35
N LEU A 203 4.35 -8.23 -12.04
CA LEU A 203 5.24 -7.08 -11.97
C LEU A 203 6.28 -7.22 -10.84
N LEU A 204 5.87 -7.72 -9.67
CA LEU A 204 6.79 -8.01 -8.56
C LEU A 204 7.81 -9.07 -8.93
N LEU A 205 7.38 -10.17 -9.59
CA LEU A 205 8.28 -11.22 -10.03
C LEU A 205 9.31 -10.70 -11.04
N VAL A 206 8.87 -9.95 -12.06
CA VAL A 206 9.77 -9.33 -13.04
C VAL A 206 10.77 -8.41 -12.34
N THR A 207 10.28 -7.54 -11.45
CA THR A 207 11.13 -6.62 -10.68
C THR A 207 12.16 -7.36 -9.83
N PHE A 208 11.72 -8.43 -9.15
CA PHE A 208 12.60 -9.27 -8.34
C PHE A 208 13.69 -9.93 -9.20
N LEU A 209 13.32 -10.51 -10.33
CA LEU A 209 14.25 -11.12 -11.27
C LEU A 209 15.27 -10.09 -11.80
N VAL A 210 14.81 -8.91 -12.22
CA VAL A 210 15.68 -7.83 -12.68
C VAL A 210 16.62 -7.40 -11.55
N SER A 211 16.12 -7.17 -10.34
CA SER A 211 16.93 -6.79 -9.18
C SER A 211 18.03 -7.82 -8.84
N LYS A 212 17.76 -9.11 -9.05
CA LYS A 212 18.69 -10.20 -8.70
C LYS A 212 19.67 -10.57 -9.82
N PHE A 213 19.20 -10.57 -11.08
CA PHE A 213 19.97 -11.09 -12.21
C PHE A 213 20.65 -10.00 -13.05
N VAL A 214 20.10 -8.78 -13.07
CA VAL A 214 20.71 -7.64 -13.76
C VAL A 214 21.75 -7.00 -12.80
N ASN A 215 22.94 -7.54 -12.81
CA ASN A 215 23.99 -7.12 -11.89
C ASN A 215 24.98 -6.20 -12.61
N PHE A 216 24.83 -4.88 -12.42
CA PHE A 216 25.78 -3.87 -12.92
C PHE A 216 26.91 -3.57 -11.92
N GLY A 217 27.20 -4.47 -10.98
CA GLY A 217 28.15 -4.21 -9.89
C GLY A 217 27.58 -3.29 -8.80
N ILE A 218 26.30 -2.95 -8.87
CA ILE A 218 25.57 -2.14 -7.87
C ILE A 218 24.39 -2.93 -7.32
N TYR A 219 24.07 -2.66 -6.06
CA TYR A 219 22.89 -3.23 -5.43
C TYR A 219 21.63 -2.50 -5.91
N LEU A 220 20.67 -3.23 -6.51
CA LEU A 220 19.40 -2.70 -7.00
C LEU A 220 18.27 -3.03 -6.01
N PRO A 221 17.80 -2.09 -5.17
CA PRO A 221 16.65 -2.31 -4.30
C PRO A 221 15.38 -2.57 -5.11
N ILE A 222 14.54 -3.48 -4.63
CA ILE A 222 13.29 -3.86 -5.33
C ILE A 222 12.35 -2.67 -5.48
N SER A 223 12.24 -1.81 -4.46
CA SER A 223 11.41 -0.60 -4.53
C SER A 223 11.85 0.36 -5.64
N ALA A 224 13.17 0.58 -5.81
CA ALA A 224 13.71 1.43 -6.86
C ALA A 224 13.55 0.78 -8.25
N THR A 225 13.86 -0.51 -8.37
CA THR A 225 13.71 -1.28 -9.61
C THR A 225 12.25 -1.30 -10.06
N MET A 226 11.31 -1.45 -9.09
CA MET A 226 9.87 -1.36 -9.35
C MET A 226 9.49 -0.01 -9.97
N ALA A 227 9.94 1.08 -9.39
CA ALA A 227 9.64 2.43 -9.90
C ALA A 227 10.20 2.63 -11.33
N ILE A 228 11.42 2.16 -11.59
CA ILE A 228 12.07 2.26 -12.90
C ILE A 228 11.31 1.48 -13.98
N ILE A 229 10.79 0.28 -13.66
CA ILE A 229 10.06 -0.57 -14.61
C ILE A 229 8.61 -0.07 -14.76
N ALA A 230 7.96 0.21 -13.66
CA ALA A 230 6.53 0.44 -13.61
C ALA A 230 6.12 1.82 -14.14
N LEU A 231 6.94 2.86 -13.94
CA LEU A 231 6.63 4.21 -14.42
C LEU A 231 6.57 4.31 -15.96
N PRO A 232 7.57 3.86 -16.73
CA PRO A 232 7.48 3.87 -18.20
C PRO A 232 6.34 3.01 -18.73
N LEU A 233 6.11 1.84 -18.11
CA LEU A 233 5.02 0.94 -18.52
C LEU A 233 3.67 1.62 -18.35
N SER A 234 3.43 2.28 -17.22
CA SER A 234 2.19 3.01 -16.98
C SER A 234 2.03 4.20 -17.92
N ALA A 235 3.09 4.98 -18.15
CA ALA A 235 3.07 6.11 -19.06
C ALA A 235 2.68 5.69 -20.49
N LEU A 236 3.28 4.61 -21.00
CA LEU A 236 2.95 4.06 -22.32
C LEU A 236 1.49 3.62 -22.42
N LEU A 237 0.95 2.97 -21.38
CA LEU A 237 -0.43 2.51 -21.37
C LEU A 237 -1.43 3.67 -21.25
N PHE A 238 -1.11 4.70 -20.47
CA PHE A 238 -1.97 5.90 -20.36
C PHE A 238 -2.00 6.70 -21.68
N ILE A 239 -0.87 6.86 -22.35
CA ILE A 239 -0.82 7.53 -23.67
C ILE A 239 -1.68 6.75 -24.69
N LYS A 240 -1.56 5.43 -24.76
CA LYS A 240 -2.37 4.59 -25.67
C LYS A 240 -3.85 4.56 -25.28
N GLY A 241 -4.17 4.61 -24.00
CA GLY A 241 -5.56 4.60 -23.49
C GLY A 241 -6.28 5.94 -23.65
N GLY A 242 -5.56 7.06 -23.50
CA GLY A 242 -6.10 8.43 -23.62
C GLY A 242 -6.56 8.77 -25.04
N GLY A 243 -5.85 8.30 -26.07
CA GLY A 243 -6.24 8.53 -27.48
C GLY A 243 -7.54 7.84 -27.92
N GLN A 244 -8.12 6.95 -27.10
CA GLN A 244 -9.41 6.29 -27.40
C GLN A 244 -10.62 6.99 -26.76
N GLN A 245 -10.41 7.92 -25.82
CA GLN A 245 -11.52 8.66 -25.20
C GLN A 245 -11.85 9.97 -25.92
N GLU A 246 -10.88 10.60 -26.58
CA GLU A 246 -11.11 11.83 -27.36
C GLU A 246 -11.81 11.59 -28.71
N GLY A 247 -11.87 10.36 -29.20
CA GLY A 247 -12.55 10.00 -30.46
C GLY A 247 -14.05 9.69 -30.30
N LYS A 248 -14.65 9.86 -29.11
CA LYS A 248 -16.07 9.57 -28.82
C LYS A 248 -16.82 10.74 -28.17
N ALA A 249 -16.30 11.94 -28.25
CA ALA A 249 -17.00 13.18 -27.86
C ALA A 249 -17.62 13.85 -29.07
#